data_6ffca0687dda6c51f61f871795b6f75f
#
_entry.id   6ffca0687dda6c51f61f871795b6f75f
#
_cell.length_a   1.000
_cell.length_b   1.000
_cell.length_c   1.000
_cell.angle_alpha   90.00
_cell.angle_beta   90.00
_cell.angle_gamma   90.00
#
_symmetry.space_group_name_H-M   'P 1'
#
loop_
_entity.id
_entity.type
_entity.pdbx_description
1 polymer ?
#
loop_
_entity_poly.entity_id
_entity_poly.type
_entity_poly.pdbx_seq_one_letter_code
_entity_poly.pdbx_strand_id
1 'polypeptide(L)'
;MYTNSKQLSIDHTIFAWSNQKGLNPIHVEKAKGVYLYDEKGKKYIDFSSQLMNVNVGHGREEVTEAVRKQMENLSYVCPPFTTDSRGRLGKKLAEITPNNLNKTFFTLGGAESNENAIILARLYSNKHKIITHYRSYHGATIGTITAGGDPRKNEVDSQQVPNCVHVENPYYYRCPWYSSSPEECGERAINNLEKTILYEGPKNIAAILMEGESGSSGCIKYPPLYLKKVDTLCKKYDILLIIDEVMSGFCRTGKWFGYEHHDIKPDIISIAKGITSGYIPLGGIIVSDEIVNTFNDKALPLGLTYSSHSVACAAALAVIDIYEKENLIENTVKIGKYTDELMDKLIEQHPSIGDWRNTGMLGCLELVKNRKTKEPMAPFNADPSEMKIMNKVTAKLRELGMFTYSKWNFIFVAPPLIAKKEEIEEGIEIISKAISIADEFCY
;
A
#
# COMPACT_ATOMS: atom_id res chain seq x y z
N MET A 1 26.80 -25.28 10.95
CA MET A 1 26.32 -23.92 10.68
C MET A 1 26.61 -23.63 9.23
N TYR A 2 25.62 -23.14 8.48
CA TYR A 2 25.83 -22.74 7.08
C TYR A 2 26.67 -21.46 7.08
N THR A 3 27.88 -21.54 6.56
CA THR A 3 28.88 -20.46 6.59
C THR A 3 28.59 -19.28 5.66
N ASN A 4 27.52 -19.34 4.84
CA ASN A 4 27.17 -18.26 3.93
C ASN A 4 25.66 -18.26 3.58
N SER A 5 24.80 -17.87 4.51
CA SER A 5 23.34 -17.82 4.33
C SER A 5 22.90 -16.86 3.21
N LYS A 6 23.65 -15.76 3.00
CA LYS A 6 23.43 -14.84 1.90
C LYS A 6 23.60 -15.52 0.54
N GLN A 7 24.68 -16.30 0.38
CA GLN A 7 24.96 -17.03 -0.87
C GLN A 7 23.90 -18.11 -1.11
N LEU A 8 23.50 -18.86 -0.07
CA LEU A 8 22.43 -19.87 -0.17
C LEU A 8 21.12 -19.24 -0.68
N SER A 9 20.78 -18.05 -0.19
CA SER A 9 19.58 -17.33 -0.66
C SER A 9 19.70 -16.95 -2.15
N ILE A 10 20.89 -16.49 -2.60
CA ILE A 10 21.12 -16.13 -4.00
C ILE A 10 21.04 -17.38 -4.90
N ASP A 11 21.61 -18.50 -4.47
CA ASP A 11 21.73 -19.72 -5.27
C ASP A 11 20.41 -20.51 -5.37
N HIS A 12 19.53 -20.42 -4.35
CA HIS A 12 18.39 -21.31 -4.22
C HIS A 12 17.02 -20.62 -4.17
N THR A 13 16.97 -19.26 -4.24
CA THR A 13 15.69 -18.53 -4.24
C THR A 13 15.65 -17.47 -5.35
N ILE A 14 14.44 -17.16 -5.83
CA ILE A 14 14.22 -16.10 -6.81
C ILE A 14 13.89 -14.81 -6.06
N PHE A 15 14.64 -13.75 -6.34
CA PHE A 15 14.39 -12.44 -5.75
C PHE A 15 13.34 -11.67 -6.55
N ALA A 16 12.21 -11.36 -5.90
CA ALA A 16 11.14 -10.60 -6.52
C ALA A 16 11.61 -9.19 -6.92
N TRP A 17 11.09 -8.70 -8.05
CA TRP A 17 11.35 -7.36 -8.59
C TRP A 17 12.83 -7.01 -8.81
N SER A 18 13.64 -8.01 -9.05
CA SER A 18 15.09 -7.87 -9.17
C SER A 18 15.63 -8.64 -10.37
N ASN A 19 16.63 -8.08 -11.03
CA ASN A 19 17.44 -8.85 -11.96
C ASN A 19 18.19 -9.94 -11.19
N GLN A 20 18.10 -11.18 -11.64
CA GLN A 20 18.72 -12.30 -10.92
C GLN A 20 20.24 -12.34 -11.09
N LYS A 21 20.79 -11.65 -12.09
CA LYS A 21 22.22 -11.52 -12.30
C LYS A 21 22.78 -10.34 -11.51
N GLY A 22 23.86 -10.57 -10.75
CA GLY A 22 24.55 -9.51 -10.00
C GLY A 22 23.83 -9.06 -8.72
N LEU A 23 22.98 -9.91 -8.14
CA LEU A 23 22.33 -9.67 -6.87
C LEU A 23 23.34 -9.37 -5.75
N ASN A 24 23.09 -8.31 -5.00
CA ASN A 24 23.84 -7.98 -3.79
C ASN A 24 22.88 -7.53 -2.67
N PRO A 25 22.02 -8.41 -2.16
CA PRO A 25 21.07 -8.07 -1.10
C PRO A 25 21.80 -7.79 0.23
N ILE A 26 21.20 -6.94 1.06
CA ILE A 26 21.62 -6.84 2.47
C ILE A 26 21.20 -8.14 3.16
N HIS A 27 22.14 -8.80 3.83
CA HIS A 27 21.82 -9.94 4.69
C HIS A 27 21.42 -9.40 6.07
N VAL A 28 20.11 -9.35 6.35
CA VAL A 28 19.59 -8.87 7.63
C VAL A 28 19.59 -10.00 8.65
N GLU A 29 20.26 -9.81 9.78
CA GLU A 29 20.36 -10.80 10.86
C GLU A 29 19.31 -10.54 11.95
N LYS A 30 19.06 -9.28 12.28
CA LYS A 30 18.08 -8.89 13.31
C LYS A 30 17.45 -7.54 13.00
N ALA A 31 16.30 -7.29 13.65
CA ALA A 31 15.60 -6.00 13.54
C ALA A 31 14.95 -5.64 14.89
N LYS A 32 14.89 -4.35 15.24
CA LYS A 32 14.22 -3.85 16.44
C LYS A 32 13.76 -2.41 16.26
N GLY A 33 12.54 -2.12 16.66
CA GLY A 33 11.95 -0.78 16.53
C GLY A 33 11.90 -0.35 15.06
N VAL A 34 12.59 0.73 14.73
CA VAL A 34 12.70 1.24 13.35
C VAL A 34 14.02 0.84 12.66
N TYR A 35 14.79 -0.08 13.22
CA TYR A 35 16.11 -0.41 12.72
C TYR A 35 16.28 -1.87 12.32
N LEU A 36 17.06 -2.06 11.24
CA LEU A 36 17.59 -3.35 10.79
C LEU A 36 19.10 -3.41 11.06
N TYR A 37 19.63 -4.61 11.21
CA TYR A 37 21.06 -4.85 11.41
C TYR A 37 21.52 -5.97 10.50
N ASP A 38 22.61 -5.75 9.74
CA ASP A 38 23.20 -6.79 8.92
C ASP A 38 24.14 -7.71 9.74
N GLU A 39 24.69 -8.73 9.06
CA GLU A 39 25.60 -9.71 9.62
C GLU A 39 26.91 -9.11 10.22
N LYS A 40 27.23 -7.87 9.87
CA LYS A 40 28.40 -7.13 10.38
C LYS A 40 28.03 -6.17 11.50
N GLY A 41 26.75 -6.15 11.89
CA GLY A 41 26.22 -5.24 12.89
C GLY A 41 25.98 -3.81 12.38
N LYS A 42 26.10 -3.56 11.07
CA LYS A 42 25.76 -2.25 10.52
C LYS A 42 24.26 -2.00 10.66
N LYS A 43 23.94 -0.85 11.25
CA LYS A 43 22.57 -0.36 11.46
C LYS A 43 22.02 0.30 10.20
N TYR A 44 20.75 0.00 9.88
CA TYR A 44 19.99 0.68 8.86
C TYR A 44 18.67 1.15 9.45
N ILE A 45 18.34 2.44 9.29
CA ILE A 45 17.00 2.91 9.60
C ILE A 45 16.04 2.44 8.50
N ASP A 46 14.90 1.85 8.90
CA ASP A 46 13.84 1.41 8.00
C ASP A 46 12.89 2.58 7.72
N PHE A 47 13.10 3.25 6.61
CA PHE A 47 12.35 4.47 6.27
C PHE A 47 11.19 4.23 5.30
N SER A 48 10.84 2.96 5.08
CA SER A 48 9.66 2.53 4.32
C SER A 48 8.86 1.42 5.00
N SER A 49 9.07 1.14 6.31
CA SER A 49 8.42 0.02 7.01
C SER A 49 8.49 -1.26 6.19
N GLN A 50 9.65 -1.56 5.63
CA GLN A 50 9.91 -2.56 4.58
C GLN A 50 9.14 -2.20 3.29
N LEU A 51 7.95 -2.69 3.11
CA LEU A 51 7.03 -2.35 2.00
C LEU A 51 5.71 -1.77 2.55
N MET A 52 5.83 -0.75 3.43
CA MET A 52 4.72 -0.09 4.13
C MET A 52 3.84 -1.10 4.88
N ASN A 53 4.49 -2.07 5.57
CA ASN A 53 3.77 -3.09 6.32
C ASN A 53 4.18 -3.20 7.79
N VAL A 54 5.42 -2.89 8.15
CA VAL A 54 5.93 -3.00 9.53
C VAL A 54 5.51 -1.77 10.35
N ASN A 55 4.21 -1.58 10.49
CA ASN A 55 3.62 -0.38 11.10
C ASN A 55 3.98 -0.22 12.58
N VAL A 56 3.90 -1.29 13.38
CA VAL A 56 4.20 -1.24 14.83
C VAL A 56 5.68 -1.44 15.14
N GLY A 57 6.54 -1.47 14.11
CA GLY A 57 7.97 -1.69 14.25
C GLY A 57 8.37 -3.16 14.39
N HIS A 58 9.68 -3.38 14.38
CA HIS A 58 10.29 -4.69 14.46
C HIS A 58 10.45 -5.19 15.90
N GLY A 59 10.38 -6.50 16.10
CA GLY A 59 10.74 -7.15 17.36
C GLY A 59 9.80 -6.86 18.53
N ARG A 60 8.49 -6.76 18.29
CA ARG A 60 7.46 -6.59 19.34
C ARG A 60 7.21 -7.90 20.04
N GLU A 61 7.51 -7.92 21.33
CA GLU A 61 7.37 -9.09 22.18
C GLU A 61 5.90 -9.49 22.35
N GLU A 62 4.99 -8.50 22.41
CA GLU A 62 3.54 -8.71 22.58
C GLU A 62 2.98 -9.55 21.42
N VAL A 63 3.43 -9.29 20.19
CA VAL A 63 2.98 -10.05 19.00
C VAL A 63 3.60 -11.46 19.01
N THR A 64 4.89 -11.56 19.32
CA THR A 64 5.60 -12.85 19.41
C THR A 64 4.96 -13.75 20.46
N GLU A 65 4.60 -13.21 21.61
CA GLU A 65 3.96 -13.95 22.70
C GLU A 65 2.53 -14.39 22.33
N ALA A 66 1.76 -13.53 21.65
CA ALA A 66 0.43 -13.91 21.16
C ALA A 66 0.50 -15.05 20.15
N VAL A 67 1.47 -15.02 19.24
CA VAL A 67 1.75 -16.09 18.27
C VAL A 67 2.13 -17.38 18.99
N ARG A 68 3.08 -17.32 19.95
CA ARG A 68 3.53 -18.48 20.72
C ARG A 68 2.37 -19.16 21.45
N LYS A 69 1.58 -18.40 22.20
CA LYS A 69 0.42 -18.93 22.95
C LYS A 69 -0.63 -19.57 22.03
N GLN A 70 -0.89 -18.93 20.88
CA GLN A 70 -1.85 -19.48 19.93
C GLN A 70 -1.34 -20.77 19.31
N MET A 71 -0.03 -20.87 18.98
CA MET A 71 0.55 -22.10 18.44
C MET A 71 0.55 -23.26 19.46
N GLU A 72 0.82 -22.97 20.72
CA GLU A 72 0.76 -23.97 21.80
C GLU A 72 -0.66 -24.53 21.99
N ASN A 73 -1.68 -23.70 21.82
CA ASN A 73 -3.06 -24.12 22.01
C ASN A 73 -3.66 -24.75 20.74
N LEU A 74 -3.54 -24.07 19.60
CA LEU A 74 -4.10 -24.50 18.32
C LEU A 74 -3.42 -23.76 17.16
N SER A 75 -2.65 -24.47 16.36
CA SER A 75 -1.95 -23.90 15.22
C SER A 75 -2.89 -23.63 14.03
N TYR A 76 -3.69 -24.63 13.63
CA TYR A 76 -4.52 -24.57 12.44
C TYR A 76 -5.77 -25.47 12.54
N VAL A 77 -6.87 -24.99 12.00
CA VAL A 77 -8.05 -25.78 11.61
C VAL A 77 -8.56 -25.27 10.24
N CYS A 78 -9.22 -26.14 9.49
CA CYS A 78 -9.73 -25.76 8.18
C CYS A 78 -10.92 -24.74 8.28
N PRO A 79 -11.20 -23.98 7.22
CA PRO A 79 -12.14 -22.85 7.26
C PRO A 79 -13.56 -23.10 7.79
N PRO A 80 -14.17 -24.29 7.66
CA PRO A 80 -15.49 -24.57 8.23
C PRO A 80 -15.56 -24.50 9.77
N PHE A 81 -14.44 -24.63 10.46
CA PHE A 81 -14.40 -24.55 11.91
C PHE A 81 -14.30 -23.10 12.40
N THR A 82 -14.80 -22.84 13.59
CA THR A 82 -14.64 -21.55 14.27
C THR A 82 -13.49 -21.60 15.27
N THR A 83 -12.82 -20.48 15.49
CA THR A 83 -11.82 -20.30 16.54
C THR A 83 -12.03 -18.98 17.27
N ASP A 84 -11.58 -18.90 18.52
CA ASP A 84 -11.68 -17.67 19.32
C ASP A 84 -10.96 -16.50 18.64
N SER A 85 -9.74 -16.71 18.17
CA SER A 85 -8.94 -15.67 17.50
C SER A 85 -9.61 -15.14 16.22
N ARG A 86 -10.23 -16.02 15.41
CA ARG A 86 -10.98 -15.63 14.21
C ARG A 86 -12.21 -14.77 14.56
N GLY A 87 -13.03 -15.24 15.54
CA GLY A 87 -14.25 -14.55 15.93
C GLY A 87 -13.97 -13.16 16.53
N ARG A 88 -12.98 -13.08 17.44
CA ARG A 88 -12.54 -11.81 18.04
C ARG A 88 -11.98 -10.84 17.01
N LEU A 89 -11.15 -11.32 16.09
CA LEU A 89 -10.60 -10.46 15.04
C LEU A 89 -11.70 -9.93 14.10
N GLY A 90 -12.64 -10.80 13.68
CA GLY A 90 -13.78 -10.37 12.86
C GLY A 90 -14.60 -9.29 13.54
N LYS A 91 -14.92 -9.48 14.85
CA LYS A 91 -15.60 -8.46 15.65
C LYS A 91 -14.80 -7.16 15.73
N LYS A 92 -13.48 -7.25 15.99
CA LYS A 92 -12.63 -6.07 16.12
C LYS A 92 -12.55 -5.27 14.82
N LEU A 93 -12.46 -5.95 13.68
CA LEU A 93 -12.49 -5.30 12.37
C LEU A 93 -13.82 -4.59 12.11
N ALA A 94 -14.95 -5.21 12.46
CA ALA A 94 -16.26 -4.58 12.36
C ALA A 94 -16.42 -3.34 13.27
N GLU A 95 -15.72 -3.29 14.41
CA GLU A 95 -15.75 -2.14 15.34
C GLU A 95 -14.98 -0.92 14.79
N ILE A 96 -13.93 -1.14 14.00
CA ILE A 96 -13.07 -0.07 13.45
C ILE A 96 -13.43 0.32 12.01
N THR A 97 -14.45 -0.29 11.42
CA THR A 97 -14.97 0.03 10.09
C THR A 97 -16.37 0.67 10.17
N PRO A 98 -16.88 1.29 9.10
CA PRO A 98 -18.25 1.81 9.08
C PRO A 98 -19.30 0.74 9.37
N ASN A 99 -20.42 1.11 9.98
CA ASN A 99 -21.47 0.20 10.43
C ASN A 99 -22.09 -0.71 9.34
N ASN A 100 -21.88 -0.40 8.08
CA ASN A 100 -22.30 -1.26 6.96
C ASN A 100 -21.31 -2.39 6.64
N LEU A 101 -20.08 -2.35 7.14
CA LEU A 101 -19.01 -3.32 6.87
C LEU A 101 -18.80 -4.24 8.07
N ASN A 102 -19.55 -5.35 8.14
CA ASN A 102 -19.61 -6.22 9.31
C ASN A 102 -18.94 -7.59 9.14
N LYS A 103 -18.70 -8.03 7.92
CA LYS A 103 -18.24 -9.40 7.66
C LYS A 103 -16.87 -9.39 7.00
N THR A 104 -15.95 -10.15 7.57
CA THR A 104 -14.61 -10.31 7.01
C THR A 104 -14.41 -11.70 6.42
N PHE A 105 -14.01 -11.75 5.14
CA PHE A 105 -13.45 -12.95 4.53
C PHE A 105 -11.91 -12.80 4.55
N PHE A 106 -11.24 -13.67 5.28
CA PHE A 106 -9.78 -13.63 5.45
C PHE A 106 -9.03 -14.32 4.31
N THR A 107 -7.92 -13.72 3.92
CA THR A 107 -6.97 -14.20 2.90
C THR A 107 -5.54 -14.21 3.46
N LEU A 108 -4.52 -14.46 2.63
CA LEU A 108 -3.12 -14.48 3.05
C LEU A 108 -2.36 -13.19 2.69
N GLY A 109 -2.94 -12.33 1.87
CA GLY A 109 -2.30 -11.09 1.45
C GLY A 109 -3.16 -10.24 0.54
N GLY A 110 -2.63 -9.05 0.19
CA GLY A 110 -3.38 -8.03 -0.56
C GLY A 110 -3.84 -8.46 -1.95
N ALA A 111 -3.01 -9.21 -2.68
CA ALA A 111 -3.40 -9.71 -4.00
C ALA A 111 -4.63 -10.62 -3.94
N GLU A 112 -4.64 -11.57 -3.00
CA GLU A 112 -5.80 -12.44 -2.80
C GLU A 112 -7.01 -11.67 -2.26
N SER A 113 -6.80 -10.64 -1.44
CA SER A 113 -7.87 -9.77 -0.96
C SER A 113 -8.56 -9.07 -2.13
N ASN A 114 -7.80 -8.39 -2.99
CA ASN A 114 -8.34 -7.70 -4.15
C ASN A 114 -8.96 -8.66 -5.18
N GLU A 115 -8.35 -9.83 -5.40
CA GLU A 115 -8.93 -10.88 -6.27
C GLU A 115 -10.32 -11.29 -5.80
N ASN A 116 -10.45 -11.59 -4.49
CA ASN A 116 -11.73 -11.98 -3.90
C ASN A 116 -12.75 -10.83 -3.86
N ALA A 117 -12.30 -9.58 -3.67
CA ALA A 117 -13.17 -8.40 -3.77
C ALA A 117 -13.78 -8.26 -5.18
N ILE A 118 -12.95 -8.41 -6.22
CA ILE A 118 -13.38 -8.37 -7.62
C ILE A 118 -14.37 -9.50 -7.93
N ILE A 119 -14.05 -10.74 -7.52
CA ILE A 119 -14.93 -11.89 -7.72
C ILE A 119 -16.27 -11.67 -7.02
N LEU A 120 -16.25 -11.24 -5.76
CA LEU A 120 -17.45 -11.00 -4.98
C LEU A 120 -18.34 -9.91 -5.58
N ALA A 121 -17.73 -8.81 -6.04
CA ALA A 121 -18.45 -7.72 -6.70
C ALA A 121 -19.16 -8.20 -7.99
N ARG A 122 -18.48 -9.02 -8.79
CA ARG A 122 -19.07 -9.63 -10.01
C ARG A 122 -20.21 -10.58 -9.69
N LEU A 123 -20.05 -11.43 -8.68
CA LEU A 123 -21.08 -12.39 -8.24
C LEU A 123 -22.33 -11.71 -7.67
N TYR A 124 -22.13 -10.64 -6.90
CA TYR A 124 -23.22 -9.87 -6.30
C TYR A 124 -24.01 -9.09 -7.35
N SER A 125 -23.32 -8.32 -8.17
CA SER A 125 -23.96 -7.42 -9.15
C SER A 125 -24.43 -8.11 -10.42
N ASN A 126 -23.96 -9.34 -10.68
CA ASN A 126 -24.12 -10.04 -11.98
C ASN A 126 -23.60 -9.20 -13.16
N LYS A 127 -22.58 -8.38 -12.95
CA LYS A 127 -21.89 -7.52 -13.93
C LYS A 127 -20.43 -7.95 -14.02
N HIS A 128 -19.69 -7.53 -15.04
CA HIS A 128 -18.36 -8.12 -15.32
C HIS A 128 -17.20 -7.11 -15.30
N LYS A 129 -17.42 -5.84 -15.63
CA LYS A 129 -16.36 -4.86 -15.78
C LYS A 129 -15.93 -4.29 -14.45
N ILE A 130 -14.63 -4.07 -14.32
CA ILE A 130 -14.03 -3.32 -13.21
C ILE A 130 -13.35 -2.08 -13.78
N ILE A 131 -13.63 -0.92 -13.23
CA ILE A 131 -12.90 0.32 -13.54
C ILE A 131 -11.87 0.56 -12.45
N THR A 132 -10.64 0.93 -12.84
CA THR A 132 -9.54 1.21 -11.94
C THR A 132 -8.64 2.31 -12.51
N HIS A 133 -7.68 2.80 -11.72
CA HIS A 133 -6.74 3.82 -12.18
C HIS A 133 -5.54 3.21 -12.92
N TYR A 134 -5.03 3.93 -13.93
CA TYR A 134 -3.60 3.87 -14.23
C TYR A 134 -2.80 4.31 -13.00
N ARG A 135 -1.51 3.93 -12.90
CA ARG A 135 -0.67 4.23 -11.73
C ARG A 135 -1.24 3.72 -10.41
N SER A 136 -1.81 2.51 -10.39
CA SER A 136 -2.27 1.80 -9.20
C SER A 136 -1.60 0.44 -9.08
N TYR A 137 -1.61 -0.16 -7.89
CA TYR A 137 -1.09 -1.51 -7.68
C TYR A 137 -1.99 -2.30 -6.73
N HIS A 138 -2.61 -3.36 -7.24
CA HIS A 138 -3.56 -4.17 -6.49
C HIS A 138 -3.09 -5.61 -6.22
N GLY A 139 -1.94 -6.01 -6.74
CA GLY A 139 -1.37 -7.34 -6.54
C GLY A 139 -0.66 -7.90 -7.77
N ALA A 140 -0.22 -9.16 -7.68
CA ALA A 140 0.53 -9.85 -8.72
C ALA A 140 -0.12 -11.21 -9.12
N THR A 141 -1.36 -11.49 -8.72
CA THR A 141 -2.18 -12.53 -9.35
C THR A 141 -2.72 -12.02 -10.70
N ILE A 142 -3.13 -12.91 -11.60
CA ILE A 142 -3.53 -12.48 -12.96
C ILE A 142 -4.66 -11.45 -12.93
N GLY A 143 -5.67 -11.63 -12.09
CA GLY A 143 -6.76 -10.64 -11.97
C GLY A 143 -6.29 -9.31 -11.41
N THR A 144 -5.50 -9.32 -10.35
CA THR A 144 -5.04 -8.08 -9.70
C THR A 144 -3.93 -7.36 -10.46
N ILE A 145 -3.03 -8.07 -11.15
CA ILE A 145 -2.04 -7.42 -12.02
C ILE A 145 -2.72 -6.78 -13.23
N THR A 146 -3.78 -7.41 -13.76
CA THR A 146 -4.62 -6.84 -14.82
C THR A 146 -5.36 -5.60 -14.34
N ALA A 147 -5.96 -5.65 -13.13
CA ALA A 147 -6.65 -4.50 -12.54
C ALA A 147 -5.68 -3.38 -12.17
N GLY A 148 -4.42 -3.68 -11.85
CA GLY A 148 -3.41 -2.68 -11.57
C GLY A 148 -3.06 -1.81 -12.79
N GLY A 149 -2.73 -0.55 -12.55
CA GLY A 149 -2.19 0.37 -13.57
C GLY A 149 -0.66 0.48 -13.54
N ASP A 150 0.01 -0.42 -12.82
CA ASP A 150 1.46 -0.51 -12.76
C ASP A 150 2.03 -1.11 -14.07
N PRO A 151 3.16 -0.59 -14.61
CA PRO A 151 3.74 -1.10 -15.85
C PRO A 151 4.08 -2.59 -15.88
N ARG A 152 4.27 -3.22 -14.71
CA ARG A 152 4.49 -4.68 -14.62
C ARG A 152 3.40 -5.52 -15.28
N LYS A 153 2.20 -4.99 -15.44
CA LYS A 153 1.14 -5.66 -16.21
C LYS A 153 1.52 -5.90 -17.67
N ASN A 154 2.39 -5.05 -18.25
CA ASN A 154 2.79 -5.16 -19.64
C ASN A 154 3.63 -6.42 -19.90
N GLU A 155 4.35 -6.92 -18.87
CA GLU A 155 5.12 -8.17 -18.95
C GLU A 155 4.23 -9.43 -19.06
N VAL A 156 2.94 -9.31 -18.69
CA VAL A 156 1.95 -10.38 -18.75
C VAL A 156 0.75 -10.01 -19.63
N ASP A 157 0.94 -9.09 -20.58
CA ASP A 157 -0.14 -8.50 -21.38
C ASP A 157 -0.99 -9.55 -22.11
N SER A 158 -0.37 -10.57 -22.68
CA SER A 158 -1.07 -11.67 -23.35
C SER A 158 -1.91 -12.58 -22.42
N GLN A 159 -1.75 -12.44 -21.10
CA GLN A 159 -2.42 -13.25 -20.09
C GLN A 159 -3.46 -12.44 -19.29
N GLN A 160 -3.67 -11.17 -19.62
CA GLN A 160 -4.60 -10.31 -18.89
C GLN A 160 -6.04 -10.84 -18.93
N VAL A 161 -6.73 -10.68 -17.81
CA VAL A 161 -8.16 -11.03 -17.69
C VAL A 161 -9.00 -9.94 -18.38
N PRO A 162 -9.98 -10.30 -19.22
CA PRO A 162 -10.84 -9.32 -19.85
C PRO A 162 -11.68 -8.55 -18.83
N ASN A 163 -12.24 -7.42 -19.28
CA ASN A 163 -13.17 -6.58 -18.52
C ASN A 163 -12.53 -5.75 -17.37
N CYS A 164 -11.26 -5.38 -17.49
CA CYS A 164 -10.66 -4.30 -16.69
C CYS A 164 -10.49 -3.05 -17.55
N VAL A 165 -11.00 -1.94 -17.08
CA VAL A 165 -10.95 -0.64 -17.74
C VAL A 165 -10.15 0.32 -16.89
N HIS A 166 -9.13 0.97 -17.49
CA HIS A 166 -8.28 1.89 -16.77
C HIS A 166 -8.64 3.34 -17.11
N VAL A 167 -8.70 4.18 -16.08
CA VAL A 167 -8.87 5.63 -16.21
C VAL A 167 -7.65 6.37 -15.66
N GLU A 168 -7.46 7.60 -16.11
CA GLU A 168 -6.36 8.43 -15.62
C GLU A 168 -6.49 8.75 -14.14
N ASN A 169 -5.36 8.67 -13.43
CA ASN A 169 -5.26 9.10 -12.04
C ASN A 169 -5.22 10.65 -11.98
N PRO A 170 -5.97 11.30 -11.06
CA PRO A 170 -5.96 12.75 -10.89
C PRO A 170 -4.66 13.25 -10.23
N TYR A 171 -3.55 13.04 -10.89
CA TYR A 171 -2.22 13.39 -10.42
C TYR A 171 -1.90 14.87 -10.69
N TYR A 172 -2.32 15.76 -9.80
CA TYR A 172 -2.25 17.21 -10.04
C TYR A 172 -0.83 17.70 -10.39
N TYR A 173 0.21 17.24 -9.71
CA TYR A 173 1.57 17.66 -10.02
C TYR A 173 1.96 17.37 -11.47
N ARG A 174 1.44 16.29 -12.07
CA ARG A 174 1.56 15.93 -13.49
C ARG A 174 0.19 15.71 -14.11
N CYS A 175 -0.69 16.71 -13.94
CA CYS A 175 -2.08 16.60 -14.37
C CYS A 175 -2.20 16.27 -15.86
N PRO A 176 -2.83 15.15 -16.24
CA PRO A 176 -2.98 14.77 -17.64
C PRO A 176 -3.88 15.71 -18.43
N TRP A 177 -4.65 16.54 -17.73
CA TRP A 177 -5.53 17.53 -18.33
C TRP A 177 -4.98 18.97 -18.25
N TYR A 178 -3.74 19.18 -17.80
CA TYR A 178 -3.10 20.50 -17.67
C TYR A 178 -3.93 21.50 -16.85
N SER A 179 -4.54 21.01 -15.77
CA SER A 179 -5.39 21.84 -14.89
C SER A 179 -4.57 22.86 -14.12
N SER A 180 -5.18 23.99 -13.82
CA SER A 180 -4.58 25.12 -13.10
C SER A 180 -4.62 24.96 -11.57
N SER A 181 -5.51 24.09 -11.06
CA SER A 181 -5.64 23.78 -9.62
C SER A 181 -5.94 22.31 -9.36
N PRO A 182 -5.70 21.83 -8.12
CA PRO A 182 -6.10 20.47 -7.71
C PRO A 182 -7.59 20.22 -7.92
N GLU A 183 -8.44 21.19 -7.58
CA GLU A 183 -9.89 21.10 -7.72
C GLU A 183 -10.28 20.89 -9.19
N GLU A 184 -9.73 21.70 -10.09
CA GLU A 184 -9.97 21.54 -11.52
C GLU A 184 -9.49 20.18 -12.05
N CYS A 185 -8.33 19.70 -11.58
CA CYS A 185 -7.84 18.38 -11.93
C CYS A 185 -8.81 17.29 -11.47
N GLY A 186 -9.35 17.40 -10.27
CA GLY A 186 -10.38 16.50 -9.73
C GLY A 186 -11.67 16.52 -10.56
N GLU A 187 -12.16 17.70 -10.93
CA GLU A 187 -13.37 17.85 -11.78
C GLU A 187 -13.20 17.20 -13.16
N ARG A 188 -12.06 17.43 -13.80
CA ARG A 188 -11.77 16.85 -15.10
C ARG A 188 -11.63 15.33 -15.02
N ALA A 189 -11.03 14.81 -13.95
CA ALA A 189 -10.95 13.38 -13.69
C ALA A 189 -12.33 12.73 -13.49
N ILE A 190 -13.22 13.36 -12.72
CA ILE A 190 -14.59 12.89 -12.51
C ILE A 190 -15.38 12.89 -13.82
N ASN A 191 -15.27 13.98 -14.61
CA ASN A 191 -15.92 14.04 -15.92
C ASN A 191 -15.40 12.96 -16.88
N ASN A 192 -14.10 12.65 -16.83
CA ASN A 192 -13.51 11.55 -17.61
C ASN A 192 -14.02 10.19 -17.13
N LEU A 193 -14.07 9.97 -15.82
CA LEU A 193 -14.61 8.74 -15.23
C LEU A 193 -16.07 8.53 -15.61
N GLU A 194 -16.92 9.55 -15.49
CA GLU A 194 -18.33 9.44 -15.85
C GLU A 194 -18.54 9.14 -17.34
N LYS A 195 -17.79 9.80 -18.24
CA LYS A 195 -17.80 9.47 -19.66
C LYS A 195 -17.39 8.02 -19.91
N THR A 196 -16.35 7.54 -19.22
CA THR A 196 -15.91 6.13 -19.31
C THR A 196 -17.01 5.19 -18.87
N ILE A 197 -17.69 5.47 -17.75
CA ILE A 197 -18.85 4.68 -17.29
C ILE A 197 -19.93 4.60 -18.38
N LEU A 198 -20.25 5.72 -19.02
CA LEU A 198 -21.27 5.76 -20.07
C LEU A 198 -20.85 4.97 -21.33
N TYR A 199 -19.59 5.10 -21.76
CA TYR A 199 -19.08 4.38 -22.95
C TYR A 199 -18.95 2.87 -22.70
N GLU A 200 -18.58 2.47 -21.50
CA GLU A 200 -18.44 1.05 -21.13
C GLU A 200 -19.80 0.38 -20.81
N GLY A 201 -20.84 1.18 -20.66
CA GLY A 201 -22.21 0.75 -20.34
C GLY A 201 -22.39 0.47 -18.85
N PRO A 202 -23.07 1.35 -18.11
CA PRO A 202 -23.20 1.27 -16.63
C PRO A 202 -23.72 -0.10 -16.14
N LYS A 203 -24.60 -0.74 -16.92
CA LYS A 203 -25.17 -2.07 -16.60
C LYS A 203 -24.17 -3.22 -16.68
N ASN A 204 -22.95 -2.97 -17.21
CA ASN A 204 -21.90 -3.98 -17.34
C ASN A 204 -20.81 -3.82 -16.26
N ILE A 205 -20.81 -2.72 -15.50
CA ILE A 205 -19.75 -2.37 -14.56
C ILE A 205 -20.14 -2.88 -13.18
N ALA A 206 -19.38 -3.84 -12.66
CA ALA A 206 -19.58 -4.43 -11.35
C ALA A 206 -19.08 -3.52 -10.24
N ALA A 207 -17.89 -2.96 -10.41
CA ALA A 207 -17.28 -2.12 -9.39
C ALA A 207 -16.27 -1.12 -9.97
N ILE A 208 -16.02 -0.06 -9.19
CA ILE A 208 -14.84 0.79 -9.30
C ILE A 208 -13.89 0.39 -8.16
N LEU A 209 -12.65 0.03 -8.49
CA LEU A 209 -11.60 -0.34 -7.54
C LEU A 209 -10.56 0.77 -7.48
N MET A 210 -10.38 1.37 -6.30
CA MET A 210 -9.41 2.44 -6.06
C MET A 210 -8.65 2.21 -4.75
N GLU A 211 -7.43 2.76 -4.64
CA GLU A 211 -6.68 2.79 -3.39
C GLU A 211 -7.30 3.84 -2.44
N GLY A 212 -7.32 3.62 -1.13
CA GLY A 212 -7.83 4.58 -0.14
C GLY A 212 -6.99 5.86 -0.09
N GLU A 213 -5.68 5.72 -0.22
CA GLU A 213 -4.70 6.73 -0.62
C GLU A 213 -3.79 6.07 -1.63
N SER A 214 -3.52 6.73 -2.76
CA SER A 214 -2.68 6.14 -3.79
C SER A 214 -1.26 5.91 -3.26
N GLY A 215 -0.80 4.66 -3.33
CA GLY A 215 0.43 4.24 -2.67
C GLY A 215 1.62 4.08 -3.60
N SER A 216 1.78 2.90 -4.17
CA SER A 216 3.01 2.45 -4.85
C SER A 216 3.44 3.25 -6.08
N SER A 217 2.59 4.11 -6.59
CA SER A 217 2.85 4.99 -7.72
C SER A 217 3.35 6.38 -7.34
N GLY A 218 3.79 6.55 -6.08
CA GLY A 218 4.40 7.76 -5.59
C GLY A 218 3.52 8.56 -4.63
N CYS A 219 2.67 7.92 -3.86
CA CYS A 219 1.77 8.55 -2.88
C CYS A 219 0.98 9.72 -3.51
N ILE A 220 0.38 9.48 -4.68
CA ILE A 220 -0.37 10.52 -5.42
C ILE A 220 -1.56 10.94 -4.56
N LYS A 221 -1.57 12.20 -4.15
CA LYS A 221 -2.64 12.74 -3.33
C LYS A 221 -3.87 13.01 -4.17
N TYR A 222 -5.02 12.47 -3.75
CA TYR A 222 -6.28 12.76 -4.44
C TYR A 222 -6.67 14.23 -4.28
N PRO A 223 -7.16 14.87 -5.35
CA PRO A 223 -7.73 16.21 -5.26
C PRO A 223 -8.92 16.28 -4.29
N PRO A 224 -9.20 17.45 -3.70
CA PRO A 224 -10.34 17.63 -2.81
C PRO A 224 -11.64 17.08 -3.41
N LEU A 225 -12.43 16.37 -2.61
CA LEU A 225 -13.73 15.80 -2.97
C LEU A 225 -13.71 14.76 -4.11
N TYR A 226 -12.55 14.38 -4.66
CA TYR A 226 -12.49 13.44 -5.78
C TYR A 226 -13.15 12.10 -5.43
N LEU A 227 -12.69 11.39 -4.38
CA LEU A 227 -13.27 10.10 -3.98
C LEU A 227 -14.74 10.21 -3.54
N LYS A 228 -15.15 11.36 -2.97
CA LYS A 228 -16.57 11.60 -2.64
C LYS A 228 -17.43 11.66 -3.90
N LYS A 229 -16.93 12.26 -4.96
CA LYS A 229 -17.63 12.29 -6.26
C LYS A 229 -17.60 10.92 -6.95
N VAL A 230 -16.54 10.14 -6.80
CA VAL A 230 -16.51 8.73 -7.24
C VAL A 230 -17.62 7.93 -6.55
N ASP A 231 -17.75 8.02 -5.22
CA ASP A 231 -18.82 7.39 -4.45
C ASP A 231 -20.23 7.83 -4.94
N THR A 232 -20.37 9.12 -5.27
CA THR A 232 -21.62 9.63 -5.84
C THR A 232 -21.93 9.01 -7.21
N LEU A 233 -20.93 8.85 -8.09
CA LEU A 233 -21.10 8.19 -9.39
C LEU A 233 -21.43 6.70 -9.22
N CYS A 234 -20.78 6.02 -8.28
CA CYS A 234 -21.08 4.63 -7.94
C CYS A 234 -22.56 4.45 -7.59
N LYS A 235 -23.07 5.28 -6.69
CA LYS A 235 -24.49 5.28 -6.30
C LYS A 235 -25.43 5.63 -7.47
N LYS A 236 -25.07 6.63 -8.28
CA LYS A 236 -25.86 7.05 -9.44
C LYS A 236 -26.07 5.95 -10.48
N TYR A 237 -25.06 5.12 -10.69
CA TYR A 237 -25.04 4.10 -11.73
C TYR A 237 -25.19 2.67 -11.21
N ASP A 238 -25.49 2.48 -9.94
CA ASP A 238 -25.56 1.15 -9.30
C ASP A 238 -24.29 0.31 -9.54
N ILE A 239 -23.15 0.91 -9.17
CA ILE A 239 -21.79 0.33 -9.28
C ILE A 239 -21.23 0.23 -7.87
N LEU A 240 -20.62 -0.90 -7.50
CA LEU A 240 -20.00 -1.05 -6.20
C LEU A 240 -18.69 -0.24 -6.11
N LEU A 241 -18.40 0.27 -4.93
CA LEU A 241 -17.13 0.92 -4.59
C LEU A 241 -16.26 -0.04 -3.77
N ILE A 242 -15.14 -0.47 -4.35
CA ILE A 242 -14.10 -1.25 -3.67
C ILE A 242 -12.94 -0.31 -3.36
N ILE A 243 -12.56 -0.22 -2.08
CA ILE A 243 -11.38 0.54 -1.67
C ILE A 243 -10.27 -0.40 -1.21
N ASP A 244 -9.14 -0.31 -1.89
CA ASP A 244 -7.90 -1.01 -1.51
C ASP A 244 -7.18 -0.26 -0.39
N GLU A 245 -7.28 -0.78 0.82
CA GLU A 245 -6.63 -0.27 2.03
C GLU A 245 -5.36 -1.07 2.41
N VAL A 246 -4.86 -1.88 1.50
CA VAL A 246 -3.69 -2.71 1.74
C VAL A 246 -2.47 -1.88 2.14
N MET A 247 -2.32 -0.68 1.58
CA MET A 247 -1.18 0.19 1.86
C MET A 247 -1.52 1.35 2.81
N SER A 248 -2.70 1.91 2.71
CA SER A 248 -3.17 3.09 3.43
C SER A 248 -3.82 2.78 4.78
N GLY A 249 -4.25 1.54 5.00
CA GLY A 249 -4.92 1.12 6.21
C GLY A 249 -4.03 0.97 7.44
N PHE A 250 -4.67 0.73 8.57
CA PHE A 250 -4.05 0.48 9.86
C PHE A 250 -3.15 1.62 10.32
N CYS A 251 -3.78 2.78 10.52
CA CYS A 251 -3.19 4.01 11.09
C CYS A 251 -2.15 4.72 10.20
N ARG A 252 -1.78 4.16 9.04
CA ARG A 252 -0.71 4.68 8.17
C ARG A 252 -0.91 6.13 7.76
N THR A 253 -2.17 6.56 7.55
CA THR A 253 -2.54 7.90 7.09
C THR A 253 -3.01 8.83 8.23
N GLY A 254 -2.98 8.36 9.49
CA GLY A 254 -3.52 9.10 10.64
C GLY A 254 -5.02 8.89 10.88
N LYS A 255 -5.59 7.87 10.25
CA LYS A 255 -6.91 7.29 10.48
C LYS A 255 -6.77 5.77 10.48
N TRP A 256 -7.80 5.01 10.93
CA TRP A 256 -7.77 3.56 10.76
C TRP A 256 -7.58 3.16 9.31
N PHE A 257 -8.28 3.84 8.39
CA PHE A 257 -8.22 3.60 6.95
C PHE A 257 -8.12 4.90 6.17
N GLY A 258 -7.47 4.87 5.00
CA GLY A 258 -7.24 6.06 4.17
C GLY A 258 -8.54 6.68 3.65
N TYR A 259 -9.53 5.86 3.29
CA TYR A 259 -10.82 6.37 2.78
C TYR A 259 -11.56 7.29 3.77
N GLU A 260 -11.28 7.20 5.08
CA GLU A 260 -11.90 8.05 6.10
C GLU A 260 -11.57 9.55 5.94
N HIS A 261 -10.52 9.89 5.17
CA HIS A 261 -10.23 11.28 4.82
C HIS A 261 -11.19 11.87 3.80
N HIS A 262 -12.01 11.04 3.14
CA HIS A 262 -12.81 11.44 1.97
C HIS A 262 -14.32 11.43 2.20
N ASP A 263 -14.80 11.12 3.42
CA ASP A 263 -16.23 11.06 3.78
C ASP A 263 -17.04 10.18 2.80
N ILE A 264 -16.57 8.95 2.57
CA ILE A 264 -17.20 7.95 1.70
C ILE A 264 -17.58 6.69 2.50
N LYS A 265 -18.46 5.87 1.93
CA LYS A 265 -18.87 4.58 2.50
C LYS A 265 -18.69 3.50 1.42
N PRO A 266 -17.52 2.85 1.37
CA PRO A 266 -17.29 1.77 0.43
C PRO A 266 -18.17 0.56 0.71
N ASP A 267 -18.44 -0.24 -0.33
CA ASP A 267 -19.18 -1.50 -0.22
C ASP A 267 -18.25 -2.66 0.19
N ILE A 268 -16.98 -2.58 -0.22
CA ILE A 268 -15.95 -3.55 0.09
C ILE A 268 -14.64 -2.80 0.37
N ILE A 269 -13.92 -3.19 1.41
CA ILE A 269 -12.52 -2.76 1.61
C ILE A 269 -11.59 -3.98 1.61
N SER A 270 -10.44 -3.85 0.96
CA SER A 270 -9.38 -4.87 0.96
C SER A 270 -8.29 -4.48 1.95
N ILE A 271 -7.87 -5.43 2.77
CA ILE A 271 -6.86 -5.21 3.82
C ILE A 271 -5.74 -6.25 3.76
N ALA A 272 -4.53 -5.85 4.15
CA ALA A 272 -3.36 -6.70 4.38
C ALA A 272 -2.28 -5.90 5.15
N LYS A 273 -1.01 -6.26 5.00
CA LYS A 273 0.15 -5.50 5.49
C LYS A 273 0.04 -5.08 6.96
N GLY A 274 -0.43 -3.87 7.22
CA GLY A 274 -0.56 -3.29 8.56
C GLY A 274 -1.41 -4.11 9.51
N ILE A 275 -2.32 -4.97 9.04
CA ILE A 275 -3.16 -5.81 9.91
C ILE A 275 -2.34 -6.70 10.84
N THR A 276 -1.21 -7.22 10.37
CA THR A 276 -0.27 -8.04 11.17
C THR A 276 1.10 -7.39 11.30
N SER A 277 1.27 -6.19 10.71
CA SER A 277 2.58 -5.50 10.70
C SER A 277 3.74 -6.38 10.18
N GLY A 278 3.45 -7.30 9.25
CA GLY A 278 4.43 -8.19 8.65
C GLY A 278 4.86 -9.39 9.51
N TYR A 279 4.31 -9.58 10.72
CA TYR A 279 4.67 -10.70 11.58
C TYR A 279 4.22 -12.05 11.03
N ILE A 280 2.98 -12.12 10.54
CA ILE A 280 2.41 -13.32 9.91
C ILE A 280 1.62 -12.87 8.66
N PRO A 281 1.74 -13.58 7.51
CA PRO A 281 0.91 -13.27 6.35
C PRO A 281 -0.58 -13.36 6.66
N LEU A 282 -1.31 -12.26 6.43
CA LEU A 282 -2.76 -12.17 6.56
C LEU A 282 -3.27 -11.03 5.69
N GLY A 283 -4.41 -11.25 5.08
CA GLY A 283 -5.21 -10.25 4.41
C GLY A 283 -6.70 -10.52 4.61
N GLY A 284 -7.53 -9.76 3.95
CA GLY A 284 -8.96 -9.98 3.95
C GLY A 284 -9.71 -8.94 3.17
N ILE A 285 -10.99 -9.19 2.98
CA ILE A 285 -11.97 -8.20 2.55
C ILE A 285 -13.01 -8.03 3.65
N ILE A 286 -13.39 -6.78 3.92
CA ILE A 286 -14.50 -6.47 4.83
C ILE A 286 -15.65 -5.99 3.95
N VAL A 287 -16.82 -6.58 4.13
CA VAL A 287 -17.97 -6.43 3.23
C VAL A 287 -19.24 -6.11 4.03
N SER A 288 -20.21 -5.50 3.35
CA SER A 288 -21.52 -5.21 3.92
C SER A 288 -22.34 -6.49 4.11
N ASP A 289 -23.23 -6.45 5.08
CA ASP A 289 -24.21 -7.53 5.29
C ASP A 289 -25.09 -7.74 4.06
N GLU A 290 -25.43 -6.69 3.34
CA GLU A 290 -26.23 -6.74 2.11
C GLU A 290 -25.58 -7.67 1.07
N ILE A 291 -24.29 -7.51 0.81
CA ILE A 291 -23.55 -8.37 -0.13
C ILE A 291 -23.53 -9.81 0.36
N VAL A 292 -23.23 -10.03 1.66
CA VAL A 292 -23.10 -11.38 2.21
C VAL A 292 -24.45 -12.11 2.24
N ASN A 293 -25.54 -11.42 2.51
CA ASN A 293 -26.89 -12.00 2.59
C ASN A 293 -27.35 -12.61 1.25
N THR A 294 -26.78 -12.19 0.11
CA THR A 294 -27.08 -12.83 -1.18
C THR A 294 -26.61 -14.29 -1.28
N PHE A 295 -25.79 -14.73 -0.33
CA PHE A 295 -25.26 -16.09 -0.24
C PHE A 295 -25.91 -16.92 0.89
N ASN A 296 -27.01 -16.45 1.50
CA ASN A 296 -27.68 -17.19 2.57
C ASN A 296 -28.22 -18.55 2.08
N ASP A 297 -28.71 -18.61 0.85
CA ASP A 297 -29.35 -19.81 0.26
C ASP A 297 -28.47 -20.50 -0.80
N LYS A 298 -27.24 -20.04 -1.00
CA LYS A 298 -26.28 -20.63 -1.93
C LYS A 298 -24.86 -20.58 -1.37
N ALA A 299 -24.06 -21.58 -1.67
CA ALA A 299 -22.67 -21.61 -1.25
C ALA A 299 -21.88 -20.43 -1.84
N LEU A 300 -21.12 -19.72 -1.00
CA LEU A 300 -20.14 -18.74 -1.45
C LEU A 300 -18.97 -19.49 -2.11
N PRO A 301 -18.66 -19.27 -3.41
CA PRO A 301 -17.62 -20.02 -4.12
C PRO A 301 -16.19 -19.50 -3.86
N LEU A 302 -15.99 -18.74 -2.78
CA LEU A 302 -14.68 -18.27 -2.35
C LEU A 302 -14.12 -19.19 -1.27
N GLY A 303 -12.82 -19.44 -1.31
CA GLY A 303 -12.19 -20.27 -0.29
C GLY A 303 -10.68 -20.38 -0.48
N LEU A 304 -9.97 -20.40 0.63
CA LEU A 304 -8.52 -20.59 0.72
C LEU A 304 -8.24 -21.54 1.87
N THR A 305 -7.34 -22.51 1.67
CA THR A 305 -6.97 -23.50 2.70
C THR A 305 -6.60 -22.83 4.02
N TYR A 306 -5.82 -21.75 3.97
CA TYR A 306 -5.35 -21.05 5.15
C TYR A 306 -6.18 -19.82 5.54
N SER A 307 -7.38 -19.66 4.97
CA SER A 307 -8.29 -18.58 5.37
C SER A 307 -8.54 -18.63 6.89
N SER A 308 -8.46 -17.48 7.54
CA SER A 308 -8.66 -17.32 8.99
C SER A 308 -7.69 -18.15 9.84
N HIS A 309 -6.44 -18.34 9.41
CA HIS A 309 -5.42 -19.08 10.16
C HIS A 309 -5.34 -18.56 11.60
N SER A 310 -5.52 -19.44 12.58
CA SER A 310 -5.67 -19.06 13.99
C SER A 310 -4.51 -18.21 14.52
N VAL A 311 -3.28 -18.57 14.15
CA VAL A 311 -2.06 -17.86 14.57
C VAL A 311 -1.98 -16.47 13.92
N ALA A 312 -2.36 -16.36 12.65
CA ALA A 312 -2.38 -15.07 11.97
C ALA A 312 -3.44 -14.12 12.56
N CYS A 313 -4.62 -14.66 12.90
CA CYS A 313 -5.66 -13.90 13.60
C CYS A 313 -5.22 -13.43 14.99
N ALA A 314 -4.49 -14.27 15.74
CA ALA A 314 -3.95 -13.90 17.06
C ALA A 314 -2.87 -12.81 16.94
N ALA A 315 -1.99 -12.91 15.94
CA ALA A 315 -1.01 -11.86 15.64
C ALA A 315 -1.67 -10.52 15.31
N ALA A 316 -2.71 -10.55 14.47
CA ALA A 316 -3.46 -9.36 14.09
C ALA A 316 -4.15 -8.68 15.29
N LEU A 317 -4.76 -9.45 16.19
CA LEU A 317 -5.33 -8.91 17.42
C LEU A 317 -4.29 -8.20 18.27
N ALA A 318 -3.10 -8.81 18.47
CA ALA A 318 -2.03 -8.20 19.24
C ALA A 318 -1.52 -6.92 18.58
N VAL A 319 -1.43 -6.88 17.24
CA VAL A 319 -1.02 -5.68 16.48
C VAL A 319 -2.07 -4.58 16.61
N ILE A 320 -3.36 -4.90 16.51
CA ILE A 320 -4.44 -3.90 16.69
C ILE A 320 -4.43 -3.35 18.12
N ASP A 321 -4.21 -4.19 19.11
CA ASP A 321 -4.05 -3.77 20.50
C ASP A 321 -2.90 -2.76 20.68
N ILE A 322 -1.79 -2.94 19.96
CA ILE A 322 -0.66 -2.00 19.99
C ILE A 322 -1.06 -0.66 19.36
N TYR A 323 -1.76 -0.66 18.22
CA TYR A 323 -2.25 0.59 17.61
C TYR A 323 -3.07 1.42 18.59
N GLU A 324 -3.96 0.78 19.36
CA GLU A 324 -4.81 1.44 20.32
C GLU A 324 -4.06 1.89 21.58
N LYS A 325 -3.29 0.99 22.21
CA LYS A 325 -2.59 1.27 23.47
C LYS A 325 -1.51 2.34 23.34
N GLU A 326 -0.86 2.40 22.18
CA GLU A 326 0.20 3.38 21.92
C GLU A 326 -0.31 4.63 21.18
N ASN A 327 -1.63 4.75 20.95
CA ASN A 327 -2.26 5.87 20.26
C ASN A 327 -1.58 6.19 18.92
N LEU A 328 -1.32 5.15 18.10
CA LEU A 328 -0.52 5.31 16.89
C LEU A 328 -1.19 6.17 15.81
N ILE A 329 -2.52 6.36 15.84
CA ILE A 329 -3.21 7.34 15.00
C ILE A 329 -2.71 8.76 15.31
N GLU A 330 -2.70 9.14 16.59
CA GLU A 330 -2.24 10.46 17.02
C GLU A 330 -0.75 10.65 16.74
N ASN A 331 0.08 9.62 17.00
CA ASN A 331 1.50 9.67 16.69
C ASN A 331 1.73 9.86 15.19
N THR A 332 0.98 9.16 14.35
CA THR A 332 1.06 9.28 12.88
C THR A 332 0.76 10.70 12.41
N VAL A 333 -0.29 11.33 12.95
CA VAL A 333 -0.63 12.74 12.64
C VAL A 333 0.47 13.68 13.10
N LYS A 334 0.95 13.53 14.35
CA LYS A 334 1.99 14.38 14.93
C LYS A 334 3.32 14.28 14.18
N ILE A 335 3.78 13.06 13.95
CA ILE A 335 5.07 12.80 13.27
C ILE A 335 4.98 13.13 11.79
N GLY A 336 3.83 12.84 11.15
CA GLY A 336 3.59 13.24 9.76
C GLY A 336 3.70 14.75 9.55
N LYS A 337 3.04 15.54 10.40
CA LYS A 337 3.16 17.00 10.35
C LYS A 337 4.60 17.48 10.59
N TYR A 338 5.30 16.88 11.56
CA TYR A 338 6.70 17.19 11.81
C TYR A 338 7.59 16.84 10.61
N THR A 339 7.31 15.75 9.95
CA THR A 339 8.00 15.35 8.70
C THR A 339 7.78 16.39 7.60
N ASP A 340 6.55 16.89 7.44
CA ASP A 340 6.23 17.93 6.46
C ASP A 340 7.06 19.22 6.73
N GLU A 341 7.14 19.67 8.00
CA GLU A 341 7.94 20.84 8.39
C GLU A 341 9.44 20.69 8.06
N LEU A 342 9.98 19.47 8.17
CA LEU A 342 11.37 19.19 7.81
C LEU A 342 11.56 19.09 6.29
N MET A 343 10.58 18.52 5.58
CA MET A 343 10.61 18.42 4.12
C MET A 343 10.49 19.77 3.44
N ASP A 344 9.71 20.71 3.98
CA ASP A 344 9.65 22.08 3.46
C ASP A 344 11.04 22.73 3.46
N LYS A 345 11.81 22.56 4.55
CA LYS A 345 13.19 23.04 4.63
C LYS A 345 14.12 22.32 3.65
N LEU A 346 13.92 21.01 3.48
CA LEU A 346 14.72 20.21 2.56
C LEU A 346 14.49 20.63 1.10
N ILE A 347 13.25 20.95 0.71
CA ILE A 347 12.88 21.46 -0.61
C ILE A 347 13.61 22.76 -0.94
N GLU A 348 13.78 23.65 0.04
CA GLU A 348 14.53 24.91 -0.15
C GLU A 348 16.02 24.67 -0.45
N GLN A 349 16.59 23.62 0.12
CA GLN A 349 18.02 23.29 0.02
C GLN A 349 18.38 22.50 -1.24
N HIS A 350 17.45 21.70 -1.80
CA HIS A 350 17.74 20.75 -2.86
C HIS A 350 16.93 21.02 -4.13
N PRO A 351 17.52 21.56 -5.20
CA PRO A 351 16.82 21.85 -6.46
C PRO A 351 16.25 20.62 -7.14
N SER A 352 16.78 19.43 -6.84
CA SER A 352 16.28 18.16 -7.38
C SER A 352 14.91 17.72 -6.83
N ILE A 353 14.42 18.29 -5.71
CA ILE A 353 13.11 17.96 -5.20
C ILE A 353 12.05 18.72 -6.00
N GLY A 354 11.26 18.02 -6.80
CA GLY A 354 10.16 18.59 -7.56
C GLY A 354 8.86 18.66 -6.80
N ASP A 355 8.58 17.62 -5.99
CA ASP A 355 7.33 17.54 -5.23
C ASP A 355 7.51 16.68 -3.96
N TRP A 356 6.80 17.05 -2.91
CA TRP A 356 6.63 16.26 -1.68
C TRP A 356 5.15 16.03 -1.44
N ARG A 357 4.77 14.80 -1.23
CA ARG A 357 3.39 14.40 -0.92
C ARG A 357 3.38 13.53 0.31
N ASN A 358 2.49 13.81 1.24
CA ASN A 358 2.35 13.04 2.46
C ASN A 358 0.90 13.04 2.95
N THR A 359 0.45 11.90 3.50
CA THR A 359 -0.76 11.78 4.29
C THR A 359 -0.42 10.95 5.53
N GLY A 360 -0.38 11.59 6.70
CA GLY A 360 0.11 10.96 7.92
C GLY A 360 1.59 10.59 7.81
N MET A 361 1.90 9.30 7.82
CA MET A 361 3.27 8.78 7.62
C MET A 361 3.35 7.92 6.34
N LEU A 362 2.65 8.33 5.30
CA LEU A 362 2.70 7.78 3.94
C LEU A 362 3.15 8.88 2.99
N GLY A 363 4.46 9.06 2.88
CA GLY A 363 5.08 10.14 2.12
C GLY A 363 5.95 9.68 0.97
N CYS A 364 6.14 10.56 -0.02
CA CYS A 364 6.98 10.34 -1.18
C CYS A 364 7.62 11.65 -1.68
N LEU A 365 8.93 11.63 -1.85
CA LEU A 365 9.69 12.64 -2.59
C LEU A 365 9.72 12.28 -4.06
N GLU A 366 9.49 13.26 -4.92
CA GLU A 366 9.64 13.14 -6.36
C GLU A 366 10.81 13.98 -6.84
N LEU A 367 11.83 13.34 -7.42
CA LEU A 367 13.04 14.01 -7.89
C LEU A 367 12.93 14.39 -9.37
N VAL A 368 13.37 15.62 -9.69
CA VAL A 368 13.32 16.21 -11.01
C VAL A 368 14.68 16.81 -11.39
N LYS A 369 14.96 16.92 -12.70
CA LYS A 369 16.10 17.67 -13.22
C LYS A 369 15.78 19.16 -13.33
N ASN A 370 14.51 19.50 -13.49
CA ASN A 370 14.06 20.87 -13.64
C ASN A 370 12.68 21.06 -13.01
N ARG A 371 12.57 21.95 -12.02
CA ARG A 371 11.32 22.21 -11.31
C ARG A 371 10.26 22.90 -12.19
N LYS A 372 10.67 23.73 -13.16
CA LYS A 372 9.73 24.46 -14.02
C LYS A 372 9.08 23.54 -15.04
N THR A 373 9.89 22.72 -15.71
CA THR A 373 9.40 21.76 -16.72
C THR A 373 8.87 20.48 -16.07
N LYS A 374 9.20 20.24 -14.81
CA LYS A 374 8.93 19.00 -14.05
C LYS A 374 9.58 17.77 -14.70
N GLU A 375 10.69 17.96 -15.46
CA GLU A 375 11.41 16.84 -16.05
C GLU A 375 11.90 15.88 -14.97
N PRO A 376 11.46 14.60 -14.97
CA PRO A 376 11.79 13.68 -13.89
C PRO A 376 13.28 13.27 -13.93
N MET A 377 13.83 12.97 -12.76
CA MET A 377 15.20 12.44 -12.65
C MET A 377 15.34 11.06 -13.33
N ALA A 378 14.28 10.28 -13.33
CA ALA A 378 14.09 9.08 -14.15
C ALA A 378 12.62 9.04 -14.60
N PRO A 379 12.31 8.70 -15.87
CA PRO A 379 10.93 8.70 -16.36
C PRO A 379 10.08 7.61 -15.72
N PHE A 380 8.75 7.73 -15.88
CA PHE A 380 7.83 6.65 -15.55
C PHE A 380 8.13 5.41 -16.39
N ASN A 381 8.21 4.25 -15.74
CA ASN A 381 8.61 2.99 -16.37
C ASN A 381 10.01 3.04 -17.00
N ALA A 382 10.95 3.73 -16.32
CA ALA A 382 12.33 3.91 -16.78
C ALA A 382 13.04 2.59 -17.05
N ASP A 383 13.76 2.54 -18.16
CA ASP A 383 14.70 1.46 -18.44
C ASP A 383 15.91 1.50 -17.48
N PRO A 384 16.63 0.38 -17.29
CA PRO A 384 17.81 0.34 -16.41
C PRO A 384 18.86 1.39 -16.74
N SER A 385 19.00 1.77 -18.03
CA SER A 385 19.92 2.82 -18.50
C SER A 385 19.55 4.22 -18.05
N GLU A 386 18.24 4.48 -17.84
CA GLU A 386 17.69 5.77 -17.41
C GLU A 386 17.71 5.93 -15.87
N MET A 387 17.90 4.82 -15.14
CA MET A 387 17.97 4.77 -13.69
C MET A 387 19.32 5.14 -13.09
N LYS A 388 20.33 5.51 -13.89
CA LYS A 388 21.72 5.68 -13.45
C LYS A 388 21.87 6.64 -12.26
N ILE A 389 21.18 7.78 -12.29
CA ILE A 389 21.25 8.79 -11.22
C ILE A 389 20.53 8.25 -9.98
N MET A 390 19.31 7.75 -10.13
CA MET A 390 18.52 7.22 -9.03
C MET A 390 19.18 6.00 -8.37
N ASN A 391 19.86 5.16 -9.14
CA ASN A 391 20.66 4.05 -8.60
C ASN A 391 21.82 4.53 -7.73
N LYS A 392 22.50 5.64 -8.10
CA LYS A 392 23.53 6.26 -7.26
C LYS A 392 22.94 6.81 -5.96
N VAL A 393 21.80 7.51 -6.04
CA VAL A 393 21.10 8.03 -4.86
C VAL A 393 20.70 6.87 -3.93
N THR A 394 20.09 5.81 -4.47
CA THR A 394 19.68 4.63 -3.67
C THR A 394 20.88 3.91 -3.04
N ALA A 395 21.99 3.78 -3.78
CA ALA A 395 23.23 3.21 -3.24
C ALA A 395 23.78 4.06 -2.08
N LYS A 396 23.73 5.39 -2.23
CA LYS A 396 24.16 6.32 -1.17
C LYS A 396 23.29 6.25 0.09
N LEU A 397 21.96 6.13 -0.06
CA LEU A 397 21.07 5.90 1.07
C LEU A 397 21.48 4.65 1.86
N ARG A 398 21.76 3.53 1.16
CA ARG A 398 22.24 2.28 1.79
C ARG A 398 23.60 2.42 2.44
N GLU A 399 24.52 3.13 1.78
CA GLU A 399 25.87 3.42 2.31
C GLU A 399 25.77 4.18 3.64
N LEU A 400 24.90 5.19 3.70
CA LEU A 400 24.66 6.01 4.89
C LEU A 400 23.83 5.33 5.98
N GLY A 401 23.35 4.10 5.74
CA GLY A 401 22.62 3.33 6.76
C GLY A 401 21.10 3.56 6.71
N MET A 402 20.52 3.72 5.54
CA MET A 402 19.07 3.76 5.34
C MET A 402 18.62 2.65 4.41
N PHE A 403 17.50 2.01 4.75
CA PHE A 403 16.67 1.25 3.83
C PHE A 403 15.38 2.02 3.57
N THR A 404 15.11 2.35 2.31
CA THR A 404 13.79 2.81 1.88
C THR A 404 13.45 2.29 0.49
N TYR A 405 12.16 2.18 0.22
CA TYR A 405 11.67 1.84 -1.10
C TYR A 405 11.85 3.04 -2.03
N SER A 406 12.44 2.81 -3.18
CA SER A 406 12.57 3.80 -4.26
C SER A 406 12.12 3.18 -5.58
N LYS A 407 11.49 3.99 -6.42
CA LYS A 407 10.95 3.55 -7.70
C LYS A 407 10.99 4.71 -8.69
N TRP A 408 11.61 4.50 -9.84
CA TRP A 408 11.85 5.56 -10.83
C TRP A 408 12.51 6.77 -10.17
N ASN A 409 11.84 7.93 -10.18
CA ASN A 409 12.31 9.15 -9.54
C ASN A 409 11.70 9.40 -8.15
N PHE A 410 11.11 8.37 -7.54
CA PHE A 410 10.49 8.44 -6.21
C PHE A 410 11.37 7.87 -5.11
N ILE A 411 11.39 8.54 -3.97
CA ILE A 411 11.93 8.03 -2.69
C ILE A 411 10.79 8.07 -1.67
N PHE A 412 10.43 6.91 -1.13
CA PHE A 412 9.36 6.81 -0.16
C PHE A 412 9.84 7.17 1.24
N VAL A 413 8.97 7.84 2.00
CA VAL A 413 9.16 8.20 3.41
C VAL A 413 7.95 7.69 4.18
N ALA A 414 8.03 6.46 4.61
CA ALA A 414 6.95 5.75 5.30
C ALA A 414 7.49 4.88 6.44
N PRO A 415 8.19 5.47 7.43
CA PRO A 415 8.79 4.72 8.53
C PRO A 415 7.72 4.02 9.38
N PRO A 416 8.09 3.08 10.28
CA PRO A 416 7.18 2.52 11.26
C PRO A 416 6.47 3.60 12.06
N LEU A 417 5.19 3.42 12.37
CA LEU A 417 4.35 4.44 13.03
C LEU A 417 4.78 4.76 14.46
N ILE A 418 5.67 3.96 15.03
CA ILE A 418 6.30 4.17 16.33
C ILE A 418 7.49 5.12 16.26
N ALA A 419 7.88 5.58 15.07
CA ALA A 419 9.04 6.45 14.89
C ALA A 419 8.90 7.75 15.71
N LYS A 420 10.03 8.19 16.25
CA LYS A 420 10.16 9.42 17.04
C LYS A 420 10.77 10.53 16.20
N LYS A 421 10.73 11.77 16.72
CA LYS A 421 11.26 12.93 16.00
C LYS A 421 12.74 12.78 15.64
N GLU A 422 13.54 12.26 16.56
CA GLU A 422 14.99 12.07 16.38
C GLU A 422 15.29 11.07 15.27
N GLU A 423 14.45 10.04 15.14
CA GLU A 423 14.57 9.03 14.08
C GLU A 423 14.14 9.61 12.71
N ILE A 424 13.16 10.50 12.68
CA ILE A 424 12.80 11.25 11.47
C ILE A 424 13.91 12.19 11.04
N GLU A 425 14.51 12.93 11.97
CA GLU A 425 15.65 13.82 11.72
C GLU A 425 16.86 13.04 11.18
N GLU A 426 17.22 11.89 11.80
CA GLU A 426 18.27 10.97 11.30
C GLU A 426 17.99 10.59 9.85
N GLY A 427 16.76 10.18 9.56
CA GLY A 427 16.38 9.74 8.20
C GLY A 427 16.43 10.88 7.17
N ILE A 428 15.93 12.06 7.52
CA ILE A 428 15.92 13.22 6.60
C ILE A 428 17.34 13.72 6.32
N GLU A 429 18.22 13.71 7.34
CA GLU A 429 19.63 14.04 7.13
C GLU A 429 20.33 13.08 6.16
N ILE A 430 20.02 11.77 6.26
CA ILE A 430 20.53 10.77 5.31
C ILE A 430 19.98 11.02 3.90
N ILE A 431 18.69 11.33 3.75
CA ILE A 431 18.06 11.66 2.47
C ILE A 431 18.75 12.90 1.88
N SER A 432 18.93 13.99 2.64
CA SER A 432 19.60 15.19 2.20
C SER A 432 20.99 14.91 1.60
N LYS A 433 21.83 14.17 2.33
CA LYS A 433 23.15 13.77 1.86
C LYS A 433 23.11 12.91 0.58
N ALA A 434 22.09 12.08 0.43
CA ALA A 434 22.00 11.19 -0.73
C ALA A 434 21.49 11.92 -1.98
N ILE A 435 20.49 12.81 -1.84
CA ILE A 435 19.90 13.52 -2.97
C ILE A 435 20.81 14.65 -3.50
N SER A 436 21.83 15.09 -2.75
CA SER A 436 22.87 16.00 -3.29
C SER A 436 23.52 15.48 -4.57
N ILE A 437 23.55 14.15 -4.76
CA ILE A 437 23.97 13.53 -6.02
C ILE A 437 23.03 13.91 -7.18
N ALA A 438 21.73 14.00 -6.92
CA ALA A 438 20.74 14.36 -7.93
C ALA A 438 20.79 15.86 -8.25
N ASP A 439 21.15 16.71 -7.28
CA ASP A 439 21.27 18.16 -7.46
C ASP A 439 22.29 18.52 -8.54
N GLU A 440 23.38 17.73 -8.69
CA GLU A 440 24.41 17.93 -9.72
C GLU A 440 23.86 17.82 -11.15
N PHE A 441 22.68 17.26 -11.33
CA PHE A 441 22.02 17.05 -12.62
C PHE A 441 20.84 18.00 -12.86
N CYS A 442 20.63 18.98 -11.98
CA CYS A 442 19.60 20.00 -12.13
C CYS A 442 20.06 21.17 -13.01
N TYR A 443 19.13 21.79 -13.78
CA TYR A 443 19.40 22.93 -14.68
C TYR A 443 18.18 23.86 -14.80
#